data_c75d9d5608686f5d1e818ffc6e58644f
#
_entry.id   c75d9d5608686f5d1e818ffc6e58644f
#
_cell.length_a   1.000
_cell.length_b   1.000
_cell.length_c   1.000
_cell.angle_alpha   90.00
_cell.angle_beta   90.00
_cell.angle_gamma   90.00
#
_symmetry.space_group_name_H-M   'P 1'
#
loop_
_entity.id
_entity.type
_entity.pdbx_description
1 polymer ?
#
loop_
_entity_poly.entity_id
_entity_poly.type
_entity_poly.pdbx_seq_one_letter_code
_entity_poly.pdbx_strand_id
1 'polypeptide(L)'
;HRSCAPARAAIRFGLGTEDNPIFSGMYDYAALTAGATFLGAKMLAEGKIHAAFNPLGGFHHAGRDHAEGFCYVNDIAIAAQFLIKEGMRVAFVDIDAHHCNGVQDAFYRDPRVLVISFHENGRDLYPWSGFENEIGEGEGKGYTVNVPLPQNTDDNAFVRAFSEIVPPLLGSFSP
;
A
#
# COMPACT_ATOMS: atom_id res chain seq x y z
N HIS A 1 26.32 15.87 17.48
CA HIS A 1 25.49 14.78 16.95
C HIS A 1 26.19 13.45 17.20
N ARG A 2 25.79 12.72 18.24
CA ARG A 2 26.18 11.32 18.40
C ARG A 2 25.30 10.52 17.43
N SER A 3 25.87 9.98 16.35
CA SER A 3 25.26 8.92 15.58
C SER A 3 25.10 7.71 16.50
N CYS A 4 23.91 7.51 17.07
CA CYS A 4 23.61 6.29 17.77
C CYS A 4 23.47 5.22 16.70
N ALA A 5 24.41 4.29 16.60
CA ALA A 5 24.23 3.11 15.75
C ALA A 5 22.92 2.44 16.18
N PRO A 6 22.04 2.10 15.23
CA PRO A 6 20.78 1.48 15.58
C PRO A 6 21.05 0.18 16.34
N ALA A 7 20.34 -0.03 17.44
CA ALA A 7 20.45 -1.30 18.15
C ALA A 7 20.14 -2.44 17.16
N ARG A 8 20.89 -3.56 17.21
CA ARG A 8 20.67 -4.74 16.35
C ARG A 8 19.21 -5.18 16.27
N ALA A 9 18.46 -4.93 17.35
CA ALA A 9 17.03 -5.19 17.43
C ALA A 9 16.19 -4.31 16.47
N ALA A 10 16.60 -3.06 16.17
CA ALA A 10 15.87 -2.18 15.30
C ALA A 10 16.02 -2.57 13.82
N ILE A 11 17.20 -3.03 13.42
CA ILE A 11 17.49 -3.43 12.03
C ILE A 11 16.59 -4.59 11.57
N ARG A 12 16.29 -5.53 12.45
CA ARG A 12 15.39 -6.65 12.12
C ARG A 12 13.96 -6.22 11.79
N PHE A 13 13.59 -5.00 12.20
CA PHE A 13 12.31 -4.37 11.87
C PHE A 13 12.45 -3.34 10.74
N GLY A 14 13.53 -3.39 9.96
CA GLY A 14 13.78 -2.48 8.86
C GLY A 14 14.16 -1.06 9.28
N LEU A 15 14.34 -0.80 10.59
CA LEU A 15 14.65 0.53 11.12
C LEU A 15 16.16 0.76 11.25
N GLY A 16 16.61 1.98 10.90
CA GLY A 16 18.02 2.36 10.96
C GLY A 16 18.81 2.00 9.70
N THR A 17 18.12 1.66 8.62
CA THR A 17 18.67 1.56 7.26
C THR A 17 18.80 2.94 6.63
N GLU A 18 19.40 3.02 5.44
CA GLU A 18 19.44 4.26 4.65
C GLU A 18 18.03 4.71 4.25
N ASP A 19 17.15 3.78 3.89
CA ASP A 19 15.78 4.05 3.47
C ASP A 19 14.85 4.38 4.65
N ASN A 20 15.08 3.76 5.81
CA ASN A 20 14.24 3.96 6.99
C ASN A 20 15.10 4.37 8.21
N PRO A 21 15.71 5.56 8.19
CA PRO A 21 16.56 6.03 9.27
C PRO A 21 15.79 6.27 10.57
N ILE A 22 16.42 6.01 11.71
CA ILE A 22 15.88 6.38 13.02
C ILE A 22 16.15 7.85 13.30
N PHE A 23 15.11 8.61 13.58
CA PHE A 23 15.20 10.04 13.93
C PHE A 23 14.30 10.37 15.12
N SER A 24 14.59 11.52 15.75
CA SER A 24 13.78 12.01 16.87
C SER A 24 12.37 12.37 16.39
N GLY A 25 11.34 11.84 17.05
CA GLY A 25 9.93 12.04 16.66
C GLY A 25 9.45 11.09 15.55
N MET A 26 10.23 10.09 15.14
CA MET A 26 9.84 9.10 14.11
C MET A 26 8.50 8.43 14.40
N TYR A 27 8.29 8.03 15.66
CA TYR A 27 7.01 7.42 16.07
C TYR A 27 5.84 8.40 15.94
N ASP A 28 6.02 9.62 16.42
CA ASP A 28 4.96 10.65 16.36
C ASP A 28 4.62 11.00 14.91
N TYR A 29 5.63 11.10 14.05
CA TYR A 29 5.46 11.28 12.61
C TYR A 29 4.65 10.13 11.99
N ALA A 30 5.05 8.88 12.21
CA ALA A 30 4.36 7.71 11.68
C ALA A 30 2.91 7.58 12.22
N ALA A 31 2.72 7.85 13.51
CA ALA A 31 1.40 7.82 14.13
C ALA A 31 0.48 8.94 13.59
N LEU A 32 1.01 10.14 13.36
CA LEU A 32 0.24 11.26 12.82
C LEU A 32 -0.20 10.99 11.38
N THR A 33 0.72 10.52 10.53
CA THR A 33 0.42 10.24 9.13
C THR A 33 -0.59 9.11 8.98
N ALA A 34 -0.40 8.00 9.71
CA ALA A 34 -1.35 6.89 9.72
C ALA A 34 -2.69 7.28 10.36
N GLY A 35 -2.67 8.09 11.42
CA GLY A 35 -3.85 8.61 12.08
C GLY A 35 -4.70 9.50 11.17
N ALA A 36 -4.09 10.28 10.28
CA ALA A 36 -4.81 11.12 9.32
C ALA A 36 -5.57 10.27 8.29
N THR A 37 -4.92 9.23 7.70
CA THR A 37 -5.59 8.29 6.78
C THR A 37 -6.71 7.52 7.49
N PHE A 38 -6.47 7.05 8.71
CA PHE A 38 -7.48 6.38 9.53
C PHE A 38 -8.68 7.29 9.83
N LEU A 39 -8.44 8.57 10.17
CA LEU A 39 -9.51 9.53 10.43
C LEU A 39 -10.36 9.76 9.18
N GLY A 40 -9.73 9.89 8.01
CA GLY A 40 -10.43 9.98 6.73
C GLY A 40 -11.34 8.76 6.49
N ALA A 41 -10.79 7.55 6.65
CA ALA A 41 -11.55 6.31 6.52
C ALA A 41 -12.72 6.23 7.50
N LYS A 42 -12.51 6.63 8.75
CA LYS A 42 -13.58 6.69 9.77
C LYS A 42 -14.69 7.65 9.40
N MET A 43 -14.34 8.85 8.95
CA MET A 43 -15.34 9.85 8.54
C MET A 43 -16.13 9.42 7.31
N LEU A 44 -15.52 8.70 6.38
CA LEU A 44 -16.19 8.06 5.24
C LEU A 44 -17.17 6.98 5.69
N ALA A 45 -16.75 6.07 6.56
CA ALA A 45 -17.61 5.01 7.10
C ALA A 45 -18.82 5.56 7.89
N GLU A 46 -18.63 6.70 8.58
CA GLU A 46 -19.70 7.41 9.30
C GLU A 46 -20.61 8.26 8.37
N GLY A 47 -20.33 8.29 7.06
CA GLY A 47 -21.10 9.09 6.09
C GLY A 47 -20.95 10.62 6.26
N LYS A 48 -19.92 11.07 6.99
CA LYS A 48 -19.67 12.49 7.26
C LYS A 48 -19.02 13.22 6.08
N ILE A 49 -18.29 12.50 5.25
CA ILE A 49 -17.60 13.01 4.05
C ILE A 49 -17.75 12.00 2.91
N HIS A 50 -17.54 12.46 1.68
CA HIS A 50 -17.55 11.61 0.48
C HIS A 50 -16.14 11.34 -0.07
N ALA A 51 -15.14 12.12 0.35
CA ALA A 51 -13.76 11.95 -0.02
C ALA A 51 -12.84 12.46 1.09
N ALA A 52 -11.63 11.88 1.18
CA ALA A 52 -10.56 12.34 2.04
C ALA A 52 -9.26 12.35 1.24
N PHE A 53 -8.37 13.28 1.55
CA PHE A 53 -7.04 13.38 0.98
C PHE A 53 -6.01 13.55 2.10
N ASN A 54 -5.05 12.64 2.17
CA ASN A 54 -3.93 12.74 3.10
C ASN A 54 -2.61 12.86 2.30
N PRO A 55 -2.05 14.07 2.19
CA PRO A 55 -0.81 14.29 1.43
C PRO A 55 0.45 13.68 2.08
N LEU A 56 0.33 13.23 3.32
CA LEU A 56 1.42 12.60 4.08
C LEU A 56 1.28 11.08 4.21
N GLY A 57 0.21 10.49 3.65
CA GLY A 57 -0.02 9.04 3.64
C GLY A 57 0.57 8.37 2.42
N GLY A 58 0.23 7.09 2.25
CA GLY A 58 0.65 6.30 1.09
C GLY A 58 1.84 5.38 1.38
N PHE A 59 2.05 4.97 2.62
CA PHE A 59 3.18 4.13 3.05
C PHE A 59 2.96 2.65 2.72
N HIS A 60 2.89 2.34 1.43
CA HIS A 60 2.45 1.06 0.88
C HIS A 60 3.47 -0.08 1.00
N HIS A 61 4.74 0.22 1.33
CA HIS A 61 5.78 -0.82 1.47
C HIS A 61 5.87 -1.40 2.87
N ALA A 62 5.49 -0.65 3.92
CA ALA A 62 5.63 -1.15 5.28
C ALA A 62 4.85 -2.45 5.49
N GLY A 63 5.56 -3.47 5.94
CA GLY A 63 4.98 -4.75 6.30
C GLY A 63 4.32 -4.73 7.68
N ARG A 64 3.80 -5.89 8.09
CA ARG A 64 3.13 -6.04 9.38
C ARG A 64 4.08 -5.83 10.58
N ASP A 65 5.33 -6.17 10.41
CA ASP A 65 6.34 -6.24 11.46
C ASP A 65 7.65 -5.54 11.09
N HIS A 66 7.71 -4.85 9.95
CA HIS A 66 8.91 -4.16 9.51
C HIS A 66 8.60 -2.91 8.68
N ALA A 67 9.48 -1.92 8.80
CA ALA A 67 9.55 -0.75 7.94
C ALA A 67 10.35 -1.08 6.67
N GLU A 68 9.94 -0.55 5.53
CA GLU A 68 10.57 -0.81 4.24
C GLU A 68 10.28 0.33 3.27
N GLY A 69 11.21 0.63 2.34
CA GLY A 69 10.97 1.55 1.23
C GLY A 69 10.45 2.92 1.69
N PHE A 70 11.11 3.56 2.64
CA PHE A 70 10.73 4.83 3.27
C PHE A 70 9.45 4.78 4.13
N CYS A 71 8.78 3.63 4.18
CA CYS A 71 7.52 3.43 4.87
C CYS A 71 7.75 2.88 6.28
N TYR A 72 7.31 3.62 7.30
CA TYR A 72 7.43 3.22 8.71
C TYR A 72 6.20 2.45 9.20
N VAL A 73 5.02 2.86 8.78
CA VAL A 73 3.73 2.25 9.15
C VAL A 73 2.81 2.31 7.93
N ASN A 74 2.20 1.20 7.58
CA ASN A 74 1.28 1.12 6.44
C ASN A 74 -0.08 1.72 6.81
N ASP A 75 -0.24 3.00 6.56
CA ASP A 75 -1.47 3.75 6.84
C ASP A 75 -2.65 3.25 5.99
N ILE A 76 -2.38 2.80 4.77
CA ILE A 76 -3.38 2.24 3.84
C ILE A 76 -3.94 0.94 4.42
N ALA A 77 -3.06 0.02 4.85
CA ALA A 77 -3.48 -1.24 5.42
C ALA A 77 -4.28 -1.05 6.72
N ILE A 78 -3.91 -0.06 7.55
CA ILE A 78 -4.66 0.30 8.76
C ILE A 78 -6.06 0.80 8.41
N ALA A 79 -6.18 1.71 7.45
CA ALA A 79 -7.47 2.26 7.02
C ALA A 79 -8.37 1.18 6.39
N ALA A 80 -7.82 0.38 5.46
CA ALA A 80 -8.56 -0.72 4.84
C ALA A 80 -9.01 -1.77 5.88
N GLN A 81 -8.14 -2.14 6.83
CA GLN A 81 -8.49 -3.05 7.92
C GLN A 81 -9.64 -2.51 8.80
N PHE A 82 -9.69 -1.21 9.03
CA PHE A 82 -10.80 -0.58 9.73
C PHE A 82 -12.08 -0.68 8.90
N LEU A 83 -12.07 -0.28 7.62
CA LEU A 83 -13.24 -0.29 6.76
C LEU A 83 -13.86 -1.69 6.60
N ILE A 84 -13.04 -2.73 6.46
CA ILE A 84 -13.56 -4.11 6.37
C ILE A 84 -14.14 -4.61 7.71
N LYS A 85 -13.69 -4.08 8.85
CA LYS A 85 -14.33 -4.35 10.17
C LYS A 85 -15.69 -3.67 10.32
N GLU A 86 -15.86 -2.52 9.66
CA GLU A 86 -17.16 -1.85 9.55
C GLU A 86 -18.10 -2.51 8.52
N GLY A 87 -17.70 -3.65 7.93
CA GLY A 87 -18.50 -4.43 6.98
C GLY A 87 -18.42 -3.95 5.53
N MET A 88 -17.49 -3.06 5.22
CA MET A 88 -17.29 -2.53 3.86
C MET A 88 -16.36 -3.45 3.06
N ARG A 89 -16.49 -3.41 1.74
CA ARG A 89 -15.50 -3.93 0.80
C ARG A 89 -14.62 -2.79 0.34
N VAL A 90 -13.32 -3.03 0.19
CA VAL A 90 -12.34 -1.98 -0.13
C VAL A 90 -11.64 -2.31 -1.44
N ALA A 91 -11.65 -1.39 -2.38
CA ALA A 91 -10.77 -1.44 -3.54
C ALA A 91 -9.60 -0.46 -3.31
N PHE A 92 -8.40 -0.98 -3.32
CA PHE A 92 -7.18 -0.19 -3.31
C PHE A 92 -6.57 -0.20 -4.71
N VAL A 93 -6.36 0.99 -5.28
CA VAL A 93 -5.73 1.16 -6.59
C VAL A 93 -4.46 1.96 -6.40
N ASP A 94 -3.33 1.34 -6.67
CA ASP A 94 -2.01 1.95 -6.58
C ASP A 94 -1.50 2.31 -7.98
N ILE A 95 -1.01 3.53 -8.11
CA ILE A 95 -0.41 4.06 -9.34
C ILE A 95 1.00 4.59 -9.11
N ASP A 96 1.61 4.20 -7.99
CA ASP A 96 3.03 4.45 -7.74
C ASP A 96 3.90 3.66 -8.72
N ALA A 97 5.11 4.16 -9.01
CA ALA A 97 6.06 3.42 -9.85
C ALA A 97 6.52 2.11 -9.20
N HIS A 98 6.42 1.99 -7.88
CA HIS A 98 6.82 0.81 -7.14
C HIS A 98 5.62 -0.08 -6.79
N HIS A 99 5.81 -1.38 -6.80
CA HIS A 99 4.80 -2.33 -6.34
C HIS A 99 4.46 -2.13 -4.87
N CYS A 100 3.17 -2.15 -4.53
CA CYS A 100 2.64 -1.98 -3.17
C CYS A 100 2.74 -3.27 -2.33
N ASN A 101 3.93 -3.83 -2.18
CA ASN A 101 4.17 -5.13 -1.53
C ASN A 101 3.55 -5.23 -0.13
N GLY A 102 3.70 -4.19 0.70
CA GLY A 102 3.15 -4.20 2.06
C GLY A 102 1.62 -4.24 2.11
N VAL A 103 0.93 -3.57 1.17
CA VAL A 103 -0.54 -3.64 1.07
C VAL A 103 -0.97 -4.98 0.50
N GLN A 104 -0.29 -5.47 -0.55
CA GLN A 104 -0.54 -6.80 -1.12
C GLN A 104 -0.45 -7.87 -0.04
N ASP A 105 0.63 -7.93 0.71
CA ASP A 105 0.87 -8.93 1.74
C ASP A 105 -0.16 -8.88 2.87
N ALA A 106 -0.59 -7.66 3.24
CA ALA A 106 -1.60 -7.47 4.29
C ALA A 106 -2.95 -8.11 3.93
N PHE A 107 -3.31 -8.16 2.64
CA PHE A 107 -4.61 -8.61 2.17
C PHE A 107 -4.55 -9.79 1.19
N TYR A 108 -3.42 -10.46 1.06
CA TYR A 108 -3.19 -11.51 0.05
C TYR A 108 -4.16 -12.69 0.16
N ARG A 109 -4.80 -12.88 1.33
CA ARG A 109 -5.77 -13.95 1.61
C ARG A 109 -7.17 -13.41 1.94
N ASP A 110 -7.41 -12.11 1.79
CA ASP A 110 -8.67 -11.48 2.20
C ASP A 110 -9.51 -11.03 0.98
N PRO A 111 -10.64 -11.71 0.67
CA PRO A 111 -11.46 -11.37 -0.48
C PRO A 111 -12.26 -10.07 -0.32
N ARG A 112 -12.21 -9.43 0.84
CA ARG A 112 -12.89 -8.16 1.10
C ARG A 112 -12.11 -6.96 0.61
N VAL A 113 -10.82 -7.16 0.26
CA VAL A 113 -9.96 -6.11 -0.28
C VAL A 113 -9.47 -6.51 -1.67
N LEU A 114 -9.84 -5.71 -2.68
CA LEU A 114 -9.28 -5.82 -4.01
C LEU A 114 -8.06 -4.89 -4.09
N VAL A 115 -6.88 -5.46 -4.31
CA VAL A 115 -5.62 -4.73 -4.51
C VAL A 115 -5.29 -4.72 -5.99
N ILE A 116 -5.19 -3.52 -6.58
CA ILE A 116 -4.76 -3.33 -7.98
C ILE A 116 -3.53 -2.44 -7.96
N SER A 117 -2.39 -2.93 -8.47
CA SER A 117 -1.13 -2.18 -8.50
C SER A 117 -0.62 -2.05 -9.93
N PHE A 118 -0.48 -0.80 -10.39
CA PHE A 118 0.24 -0.46 -11.62
C PHE A 118 1.64 0.02 -11.23
N HIS A 119 2.67 -0.64 -11.69
CA HIS A 119 4.04 -0.35 -11.28
C HIS A 119 5.03 -0.75 -12.38
N GLU A 120 6.24 -0.23 -12.33
CA GLU A 120 7.30 -0.72 -13.19
C GLU A 120 7.65 -2.16 -12.81
N ASN A 121 7.96 -2.98 -13.82
CA ASN A 121 8.20 -4.41 -13.64
C ASN A 121 9.23 -4.67 -12.54
N GLY A 122 8.90 -5.56 -11.60
CA GLY A 122 9.76 -5.94 -10.48
C GLY A 122 11.07 -6.67 -10.87
N ARG A 123 11.31 -6.91 -12.17
CA ARG A 123 12.64 -7.35 -12.65
C ARG A 123 13.62 -6.19 -12.77
N ASP A 124 13.10 -4.97 -12.90
CA ASP A 124 13.86 -3.76 -13.21
C ASP A 124 13.86 -2.76 -12.05
N LEU A 125 12.81 -2.79 -11.20
CA LEU A 125 12.61 -1.85 -10.10
C LEU A 125 12.29 -2.57 -8.77
N TYR A 126 12.78 -1.98 -7.66
CA TYR A 126 12.37 -2.31 -6.29
C TYR A 126 10.83 -2.26 -6.16
N PRO A 127 10.17 -3.10 -5.35
CA PRO A 127 10.71 -4.06 -4.37
C PRO A 127 10.91 -5.49 -4.92
N TRP A 128 11.16 -5.66 -6.20
CA TRP A 128 11.48 -6.94 -6.87
C TRP A 128 10.34 -7.97 -6.79
N SER A 129 9.11 -7.51 -6.76
CA SER A 129 7.86 -8.29 -6.64
C SER A 129 6.74 -7.65 -7.47
N GLY A 130 5.52 -8.16 -7.36
CA GLY A 130 4.37 -7.64 -8.12
C GLY A 130 4.28 -8.25 -9.52
N PHE A 131 4.56 -9.52 -9.66
CA PHE A 131 4.44 -10.22 -10.94
C PHE A 131 2.99 -10.61 -11.22
N GLU A 132 2.66 -10.80 -12.49
CA GLU A 132 1.30 -11.09 -12.97
C GLU A 132 0.70 -12.37 -12.35
N ASN A 133 1.54 -13.29 -11.89
CA ASN A 133 1.14 -14.53 -11.26
C ASN A 133 0.91 -14.41 -9.74
N GLU A 134 1.20 -13.27 -9.14
CA GLU A 134 0.89 -12.96 -7.75
C GLU A 134 -0.56 -12.47 -7.65
N ILE A 135 -1.51 -13.41 -7.58
CA ILE A 135 -2.96 -13.17 -7.71
C ILE A 135 -3.74 -13.35 -6.40
N GLY A 136 -3.06 -13.43 -5.27
CA GLY A 136 -3.67 -13.79 -3.99
C GLY A 136 -3.65 -15.28 -3.70
N GLU A 137 -4.02 -15.65 -2.49
CA GLU A 137 -4.01 -17.03 -1.99
C GLU A 137 -5.27 -17.37 -1.20
N GLY A 138 -5.66 -18.65 -1.18
CA GLY A 138 -6.84 -19.11 -0.43
C GLY A 138 -8.11 -18.39 -0.90
N GLU A 139 -8.87 -17.83 0.04
CA GLU A 139 -10.08 -17.05 -0.24
C GLU A 139 -9.78 -15.72 -0.97
N GLY A 140 -8.58 -15.15 -0.78
CA GLY A 140 -8.13 -13.94 -1.47
C GLY A 140 -7.63 -14.17 -2.89
N LYS A 141 -7.67 -15.40 -3.41
CA LYS A 141 -7.21 -15.67 -4.77
C LYS A 141 -8.09 -14.97 -5.81
N GLY A 142 -7.46 -14.17 -6.67
CA GLY A 142 -8.14 -13.33 -7.67
C GLY A 142 -8.48 -11.92 -7.19
N TYR A 143 -8.15 -11.58 -5.92
CA TYR A 143 -8.35 -10.24 -5.37
C TYR A 143 -7.05 -9.41 -5.30
N THR A 144 -5.96 -9.94 -5.84
CA THR A 144 -4.71 -9.21 -6.11
C THR A 144 -4.50 -9.16 -7.61
N VAL A 145 -4.31 -7.96 -8.16
CA VAL A 145 -4.12 -7.72 -9.59
C VAL A 145 -2.87 -6.86 -9.77
N ASN A 146 -1.82 -7.46 -10.27
CA ASN A 146 -0.58 -6.77 -10.59
C ASN A 146 -0.50 -6.47 -12.09
N VAL A 147 -0.19 -5.23 -12.42
CA VAL A 147 -0.01 -4.73 -13.78
C VAL A 147 1.44 -4.19 -13.90
N PRO A 148 2.44 -5.09 -14.03
CA PRO A 148 3.81 -4.68 -14.19
C PRO A 148 4.03 -4.08 -15.58
N LEU A 149 4.40 -2.81 -15.61
CA LEU A 149 4.59 -2.04 -16.83
C LEU A 149 6.07 -2.07 -17.25
N PRO A 150 6.36 -2.07 -18.55
CA PRO A 150 7.73 -1.92 -19.05
C PRO A 150 8.35 -0.59 -18.62
N GLN A 151 9.68 -0.59 -18.50
CA GLN A 151 10.45 0.65 -18.34
C GLN A 151 10.08 1.67 -19.44
N ASN A 152 10.05 2.95 -19.08
CA ASN A 152 9.68 4.04 -19.98
C ASN A 152 8.26 3.94 -20.56
N THR A 153 7.33 3.28 -19.88
CA THR A 153 5.91 3.35 -20.24
C THR A 153 5.44 4.80 -20.23
N ASP A 154 4.89 5.25 -21.36
CA ASP A 154 4.36 6.61 -21.50
C ASP A 154 2.93 6.75 -20.96
N ASP A 155 2.45 8.00 -20.87
CA ASP A 155 1.11 8.32 -20.38
C ASP A 155 0.01 7.62 -21.17
N ASN A 156 0.17 7.48 -22.50
CA ASN A 156 -0.86 6.87 -23.35
C ASN A 156 -1.01 5.37 -23.04
N ALA A 157 0.12 4.68 -22.90
CA ALA A 157 0.14 3.26 -22.55
C ALA A 157 -0.42 3.04 -21.14
N PHE A 158 -0.01 3.88 -20.18
CA PHE A 158 -0.49 3.82 -18.80
C PHE A 158 -2.02 4.06 -18.73
N VAL A 159 -2.52 5.16 -19.28
CA VAL A 159 -3.94 5.52 -19.27
C VAL A 159 -4.78 4.47 -19.96
N ARG A 160 -4.29 3.90 -21.07
CA ARG A 160 -4.97 2.81 -21.76
C ARG A 160 -5.08 1.58 -20.86
N ALA A 161 -3.98 1.11 -20.26
CA ALA A 161 -3.98 -0.05 -19.35
C ALA A 161 -4.91 0.18 -18.16
N PHE A 162 -4.85 1.37 -17.55
CA PHE A 162 -5.73 1.74 -16.45
C PHE A 162 -7.21 1.69 -16.84
N SER A 163 -7.55 2.28 -17.99
CA SER A 163 -8.93 2.38 -18.46
C SER A 163 -9.53 1.01 -18.85
N GLU A 164 -8.69 0.09 -19.35
CA GLU A 164 -9.11 -1.26 -19.72
C GLU A 164 -9.26 -2.19 -18.50
N ILE A 165 -8.50 -1.96 -17.41
CA ILE A 165 -8.41 -2.89 -16.28
C ILE A 165 -9.25 -2.43 -15.08
N VAL A 166 -9.12 -1.17 -14.65
CA VAL A 166 -9.69 -0.73 -13.36
C VAL A 166 -11.21 -0.68 -13.37
N PRO A 167 -11.90 -0.03 -14.35
CA PRO A 167 -13.34 0.09 -14.29
C PRO A 167 -14.09 -1.25 -14.29
N PRO A 168 -13.72 -2.25 -15.13
CA PRO A 168 -14.38 -3.56 -15.09
C PRO A 168 -14.19 -4.30 -13.77
N LEU A 169 -12.99 -4.20 -13.18
CA LEU A 169 -12.69 -4.83 -11.88
C LEU A 169 -13.51 -4.20 -10.76
N LEU A 170 -13.56 -2.86 -10.70
CA LEU A 170 -14.37 -2.14 -9.71
C LEU A 170 -15.87 -2.44 -9.90
N GLY A 171 -16.36 -2.49 -11.14
CA GLY A 171 -17.76 -2.85 -11.43
C GLY A 171 -18.11 -4.27 -10.96
N SER A 172 -17.21 -5.22 -11.15
CA SER A 172 -17.38 -6.61 -10.70
C SER A 172 -17.23 -6.76 -9.19
N PHE A 173 -16.26 -6.07 -8.60
CA PHE A 173 -15.97 -6.14 -7.17
C PHE A 173 -17.03 -5.41 -6.35
N SER A 174 -17.56 -4.27 -6.83
CA SER A 174 -18.54 -3.42 -6.13
C SER A 174 -18.07 -3.04 -4.72
N PRO A 175 -17.03 -2.24 -4.58
CA PRO A 175 -16.49 -1.83 -3.29
C PRO A 175 -17.44 -0.92 -2.52
#